data_4562aeb7627235ba6cadea292a94ce1d
#
_entry.id   4562aeb7627235ba6cadea292a94ce1d
#
_cell.length_a   1.000
_cell.length_b   1.000
_cell.length_c   1.000
_cell.angle_alpha   90.00
_cell.angle_beta   90.00
_cell.angle_gamma   90.00
#
_symmetry.space_group_name_H-M   'P 1'
#
loop_
_entity.id
_entity.type
_entity.pdbx_description
1 polymer ?
#
loop_
_entity_poly.entity_id
_entity_poly.type
_entity_poly.pdbx_seq_one_letter_code
_entity_poly.pdbx_strand_id
1 'polypeptide(L)'
;MLNFEGISIAHNLNKKEYIKETADDTPLYRVSIDKLEIDLSLGDIMVDDVLKIKKVELDKLDVFVYQSKKNVIRPLKTKPLVASMIRSIPVPIIIKEIELKDCFFTYEFQDKAMKEKTLKIDFTRSDILISNVTNNDLSLQENHFMNVSAVSYFMDKGRVDLNIKFDLTNKNEYFIVNGHLGQMAFSDANSVVKSLAPVMFVEGKVHGVDFNFKANNYKSTGLMDFHYSDVRLSVLKEDSKQRKNKPVLSMLLNNLIKKNNKPNTNKYKTGIINAHFNQKKSIFNYLWQSLKSGLFSSLSHSKRK
;
A
#
# COMPACT_ATOMS: atom_id res chain seq x y z
N MET A 1 12.79 30.16 -2.63
CA MET A 1 11.65 29.29 -2.18
C MET A 1 10.45 29.62 -3.06
N LEU A 2 9.85 28.60 -3.67
CA LEU A 2 8.57 28.74 -4.39
C LEU A 2 7.46 28.24 -3.48
N ASN A 3 6.34 28.95 -3.42
CA ASN A 3 5.19 28.59 -2.61
C ASN A 3 3.92 28.59 -3.48
N PHE A 4 3.12 27.54 -3.35
CA PHE A 4 1.85 27.35 -4.05
C PHE A 4 0.78 26.90 -3.07
N GLU A 5 -0.42 27.43 -3.19
CA GLU A 5 -1.55 27.13 -2.31
C GLU A 5 -2.77 26.66 -3.11
N GLY A 6 -3.58 25.79 -2.53
CA GLY A 6 -4.85 25.36 -3.09
C GLY A 6 -4.75 24.63 -4.42
N ILE A 7 -3.73 23.79 -4.62
CA ILE A 7 -3.55 23.02 -5.85
C ILE A 7 -4.56 21.88 -5.89
N SER A 8 -5.31 21.74 -6.99
CA SER A 8 -6.21 20.60 -7.20
C SER A 8 -6.07 20.06 -8.62
N ILE A 9 -5.91 18.74 -8.71
CA ILE A 9 -5.86 17.99 -9.95
C ILE A 9 -6.90 16.88 -9.86
N ALA A 10 -7.88 16.88 -10.75
CA ALA A 10 -8.93 15.88 -10.77
C ALA A 10 -9.15 15.37 -12.20
N HIS A 11 -9.57 14.13 -12.32
CA HIS A 11 -10.07 13.59 -13.58
C HIS A 11 -11.43 14.21 -13.88
N ASN A 12 -11.70 14.54 -15.14
CA ASN A 12 -12.95 15.19 -15.57
C ASN A 12 -14.18 14.27 -15.49
N LEU A 13 -13.98 12.95 -15.33
CA LEU A 13 -15.06 11.97 -15.28
C LEU A 13 -15.47 11.64 -13.85
N ASN A 14 -16.77 11.48 -13.59
CA ASN A 14 -17.24 10.84 -12.38
C ASN A 14 -17.09 9.31 -12.45
N LYS A 15 -17.27 8.58 -11.33
CA LYS A 15 -17.09 7.12 -11.29
C LYS A 15 -17.94 6.35 -12.30
N LYS A 16 -19.18 6.79 -12.58
CA LYS A 16 -20.08 6.11 -13.51
C LYS A 16 -19.63 6.29 -14.96
N GLU A 17 -19.24 7.50 -15.32
CA GLU A 17 -18.68 7.83 -16.64
C GLU A 17 -17.36 7.11 -16.85
N TYR A 18 -16.46 7.17 -15.88
CA TYR A 18 -15.19 6.43 -15.89
C TYR A 18 -15.38 4.94 -16.19
N ILE A 19 -16.32 4.25 -15.52
CA ILE A 19 -16.59 2.82 -15.75
C ILE A 19 -17.09 2.55 -17.17
N LYS A 20 -17.81 3.49 -17.78
CA LYS A 20 -18.34 3.34 -19.15
C LYS A 20 -17.27 3.62 -20.20
N GLU A 21 -16.42 4.61 -19.98
CA GLU A 21 -15.50 5.13 -20.99
C GLU A 21 -14.13 4.46 -20.97
N THR A 22 -13.67 3.96 -19.81
CA THR A 22 -12.36 3.32 -19.71
C THR A 22 -12.41 1.84 -20.11
N ALA A 23 -11.65 1.52 -21.16
CA ALA A 23 -11.45 0.16 -21.64
C ALA A 23 -10.17 -0.49 -21.11
N ASP A 24 -9.34 0.24 -20.37
CA ASP A 24 -8.12 -0.20 -19.72
C ASP A 24 -8.21 -0.09 -18.19
N ASP A 25 -7.11 -0.34 -17.47
CA ASP A 25 -7.08 -0.28 -16.01
C ASP A 25 -6.50 1.05 -15.48
N THR A 26 -6.57 2.11 -16.27
CA THR A 26 -6.14 3.45 -15.86
C THR A 26 -7.01 3.91 -14.68
N PRO A 27 -6.43 4.24 -13.53
CA PRO A 27 -7.22 4.70 -12.40
C PRO A 27 -7.76 6.12 -12.60
N LEU A 28 -8.89 6.41 -11.95
CA LEU A 28 -9.39 7.78 -11.78
C LEU A 28 -8.71 8.38 -10.53
N TYR A 29 -8.18 9.59 -10.67
CA TYR A 29 -7.51 10.30 -9.59
C TYR A 29 -8.22 11.58 -9.22
N ARG A 30 -8.10 11.93 -7.94
CA ARG A 30 -8.28 13.27 -7.43
C ARG A 30 -7.15 13.52 -6.44
N VAL A 31 -6.44 14.61 -6.65
CA VAL A 31 -5.33 15.05 -5.79
C VAL A 31 -5.60 16.50 -5.41
N SER A 32 -5.53 16.83 -4.14
CA SER A 32 -5.52 18.20 -3.65
C SER A 32 -4.39 18.39 -2.66
N ILE A 33 -3.81 19.57 -2.65
CA ILE A 33 -2.70 19.97 -1.78
C ILE A 33 -3.04 21.35 -1.26
N ASP A 34 -3.08 21.52 0.07
CA ASP A 34 -3.32 22.83 0.65
C ASP A 34 -2.12 23.75 0.42
N LYS A 35 -0.91 23.24 0.65
CA LYS A 35 0.32 24.02 0.48
C LYS A 35 1.45 23.17 -0.10
N LEU A 36 2.14 23.69 -1.08
CA LEU A 36 3.37 23.15 -1.67
C LEU A 36 4.49 24.17 -1.59
N GLU A 37 5.56 23.85 -0.91
CA GLU A 37 6.76 24.66 -0.82
C GLU A 37 7.95 23.93 -1.47
N ILE A 38 8.72 24.64 -2.30
CA ILE A 38 9.92 24.09 -2.95
C ILE A 38 11.09 25.00 -2.63
N ASP A 39 12.06 24.48 -1.90
CA ASP A 39 13.33 25.16 -1.60
C ASP A 39 14.33 24.88 -2.71
N LEU A 40 14.45 25.85 -3.61
CA LEU A 40 15.40 25.87 -4.72
C LEU A 40 16.41 26.97 -4.50
N SER A 41 17.67 26.69 -4.68
CA SER A 41 18.68 27.73 -4.87
C SER A 41 18.71 28.09 -6.36
N LEU A 42 18.41 29.33 -6.70
CA LEU A 42 18.48 29.83 -8.10
C LEU A 42 19.86 29.66 -8.72
N GLY A 43 20.94 29.73 -7.90
CA GLY A 43 22.32 29.45 -8.34
C GLY A 43 22.59 27.98 -8.62
N ASP A 44 21.79 27.04 -8.05
CA ASP A 44 21.97 25.60 -8.24
C ASP A 44 21.18 25.05 -9.43
N ILE A 45 20.18 25.79 -9.94
CA ILE A 45 19.30 25.30 -11.04
C ILE A 45 20.04 25.20 -12.38
N MET A 46 21.10 25.96 -12.56
CA MET A 46 21.78 26.17 -13.86
C MET A 46 23.24 25.73 -13.89
N VAL A 47 23.71 25.04 -12.87
CA VAL A 47 25.07 24.46 -12.84
C VAL A 47 24.99 23.00 -13.27
N ASP A 48 25.63 22.64 -14.36
CA ASP A 48 25.78 21.27 -14.89
C ASP A 48 24.48 20.58 -15.38
N ASP A 49 23.47 21.31 -15.84
CA ASP A 49 22.20 20.80 -16.34
C ASP A 49 21.47 19.85 -15.34
N VAL A 50 21.75 19.97 -14.05
CA VAL A 50 21.17 19.17 -12.98
C VAL A 50 20.15 20.00 -12.19
N LEU A 51 18.93 19.52 -12.08
CA LEU A 51 17.90 20.15 -11.23
C LEU A 51 18.14 19.75 -9.76
N LYS A 52 18.65 20.69 -8.96
CA LYS A 52 18.93 20.49 -7.53
C LYS A 52 17.84 21.13 -6.68
N ILE A 53 17.15 20.31 -5.91
CA ILE A 53 16.11 20.71 -4.95
C ILE A 53 16.56 20.31 -3.56
N LYS A 54 16.62 21.27 -2.64
CA LYS A 54 17.00 21.00 -1.26
C LYS A 54 15.87 20.32 -0.51
N LYS A 55 14.66 20.89 -0.62
CA LYS A 55 13.47 20.38 0.08
C LYS A 55 12.21 20.65 -0.73
N VAL A 56 11.29 19.68 -0.72
CA VAL A 56 9.89 19.82 -1.14
C VAL A 56 9.03 19.51 0.07
N GLU A 57 8.11 20.42 0.41
CA GLU A 57 7.19 20.25 1.52
C GLU A 57 5.74 20.33 1.00
N LEU A 58 4.93 19.34 1.36
CA LEU A 58 3.52 19.25 0.99
C LEU A 58 2.69 19.12 2.28
N ASP A 59 1.81 20.09 2.50
CA ASP A 59 0.88 20.06 3.63
C ASP A 59 -0.50 19.63 3.14
N LYS A 60 -1.11 18.69 3.88
CA LYS A 60 -2.47 18.17 3.66
C LYS A 60 -2.71 17.72 2.22
N LEU A 61 -1.79 16.89 1.71
CA LEU A 61 -2.00 16.20 0.44
C LEU A 61 -3.15 15.17 0.61
N ASP A 62 -4.24 15.34 -0.12
CA ASP A 62 -5.35 14.36 -0.22
C ASP A 62 -5.29 13.66 -1.58
N VAL A 63 -5.04 12.37 -1.57
CA VAL A 63 -4.98 11.52 -2.76
C VAL A 63 -6.11 10.51 -2.74
N PHE A 64 -7.02 10.66 -3.66
CA PHE A 64 -8.07 9.68 -3.93
C PHE A 64 -7.78 8.94 -5.23
N VAL A 65 -7.76 7.62 -5.19
CA VAL A 65 -7.56 6.74 -6.34
C VAL A 65 -8.72 5.76 -6.44
N TYR A 66 -9.44 5.78 -7.54
CA TYR A 66 -10.47 4.79 -7.85
C TYR A 66 -10.06 3.96 -9.07
N GLN A 67 -10.10 2.64 -8.95
CA GLN A 67 -9.82 1.72 -10.03
C GLN A 67 -10.96 0.73 -10.23
N SER A 68 -11.45 0.60 -11.47
CA SER A 68 -12.46 -0.40 -11.84
C SER A 68 -11.90 -1.36 -12.89
N LYS A 69 -12.16 -2.65 -12.68
CA LYS A 69 -11.85 -3.72 -13.65
C LYS A 69 -13.09 -4.36 -14.24
N LYS A 70 -14.24 -3.70 -14.14
CA LYS A 70 -15.50 -4.24 -14.70
C LYS A 70 -15.46 -4.40 -16.22
N ASN A 71 -14.84 -3.45 -16.93
CA ASN A 71 -14.88 -3.35 -18.38
C ASN A 71 -13.51 -3.35 -19.06
N VAL A 72 -12.46 -3.86 -18.38
CA VAL A 72 -11.11 -3.91 -18.97
C VAL A 72 -11.09 -4.89 -20.14
N ILE A 73 -10.86 -4.37 -21.34
CA ILE A 73 -10.80 -5.12 -22.62
C ILE A 73 -9.37 -5.12 -23.16
N ARG A 74 -8.60 -4.04 -22.94
CA ARG A 74 -7.25 -3.88 -23.48
C ARG A 74 -6.20 -4.59 -22.62
N PRO A 75 -5.09 -5.06 -23.21
CA PRO A 75 -3.95 -5.58 -22.46
C PRO A 75 -3.44 -4.56 -21.45
N LEU A 76 -3.20 -5.02 -20.22
CA LEU A 76 -2.65 -4.16 -19.18
C LEU A 76 -1.20 -3.79 -19.51
N LYS A 77 -0.86 -2.51 -19.42
CA LYS A 77 0.52 -2.01 -19.59
C LYS A 77 1.39 -2.43 -18.40
N THR A 78 2.67 -2.63 -18.67
CA THR A 78 3.69 -2.84 -17.62
C THR A 78 3.81 -1.57 -16.78
N LYS A 79 3.84 -1.73 -15.46
CA LYS A 79 4.02 -0.64 -14.50
C LYS A 79 5.42 -0.75 -13.88
N PRO A 80 6.28 0.25 -14.04
CA PRO A 80 7.62 0.22 -13.47
C PRO A 80 7.58 0.30 -11.94
N LEU A 81 8.60 -0.22 -11.28
CA LEU A 81 8.87 0.02 -9.88
C LEU A 81 9.57 1.39 -9.67
N VAL A 82 9.70 1.80 -8.41
CA VAL A 82 10.12 3.16 -8.05
C VAL A 82 11.49 3.53 -8.62
N ALA A 83 12.49 2.66 -8.51
CA ALA A 83 13.83 2.96 -9.00
C ALA A 83 13.85 3.14 -10.54
N SER A 84 13.12 2.32 -11.30
CA SER A 84 12.94 2.53 -12.74
C SER A 84 12.22 3.84 -13.06
N MET A 85 11.22 4.22 -12.29
CA MET A 85 10.51 5.50 -12.48
C MET A 85 11.47 6.67 -12.33
N ILE A 86 12.29 6.68 -11.28
CA ILE A 86 13.28 7.74 -11.03
C ILE A 86 14.34 7.77 -12.13
N ARG A 87 14.90 6.61 -12.51
CA ARG A 87 15.87 6.52 -13.62
C ARG A 87 15.31 6.96 -14.97
N SER A 88 14.01 6.87 -15.19
CA SER A 88 13.37 7.27 -16.44
C SER A 88 13.09 8.78 -16.56
N ILE A 89 13.34 9.56 -15.51
CA ILE A 89 13.21 11.03 -15.55
C ILE A 89 14.26 11.57 -16.53
N PRO A 90 13.83 12.34 -17.57
CA PRO A 90 14.71 12.69 -18.69
C PRO A 90 15.78 13.74 -18.35
N VAL A 91 15.66 14.40 -17.21
CA VAL A 91 16.65 15.38 -16.73
C VAL A 91 17.32 14.84 -15.46
N PRO A 92 18.62 15.09 -15.24
CA PRO A 92 19.26 14.76 -13.99
C PRO A 92 18.63 15.55 -12.84
N ILE A 93 18.21 14.85 -11.79
CA ILE A 93 17.62 15.46 -10.60
C ILE A 93 18.36 15.05 -9.34
N ILE A 94 18.41 15.96 -8.37
CA ILE A 94 18.84 15.71 -7.00
C ILE A 94 17.83 16.39 -6.08
N ILE A 95 16.96 15.62 -5.45
CA ILE A 95 16.04 16.10 -4.42
C ILE A 95 16.49 15.48 -3.09
N LYS A 96 17.01 16.34 -2.20
CA LYS A 96 17.56 15.84 -0.93
C LYS A 96 16.46 15.30 -0.02
N GLU A 97 15.33 16.03 0.03
CA GLU A 97 14.23 15.72 0.95
C GLU A 97 12.87 16.10 0.36
N ILE A 98 11.89 15.21 0.54
CA ILE A 98 10.47 15.48 0.30
C ILE A 98 9.73 15.15 1.59
N GLU A 99 9.08 16.14 2.17
CA GLU A 99 8.29 15.99 3.41
C GLU A 99 6.81 16.19 3.11
N LEU A 100 5.99 15.22 3.52
CA LEU A 100 4.54 15.26 3.41
C LEU A 100 3.98 15.27 4.83
N LYS A 101 3.13 16.25 5.15
CA LYS A 101 2.54 16.45 6.48
C LYS A 101 1.02 16.33 6.45
N ASP A 102 0.48 15.61 7.41
CA ASP A 102 -0.97 15.44 7.62
C ASP A 102 -1.72 15.03 6.33
N CYS A 103 -1.19 14.04 5.62
CA CYS A 103 -1.70 13.60 4.32
C CYS A 103 -2.76 12.50 4.47
N PHE A 104 -3.62 12.39 3.44
CA PHE A 104 -4.69 11.42 3.35
C PHE A 104 -4.60 10.65 2.04
N PHE A 105 -4.70 9.32 2.12
CA PHE A 105 -4.67 8.44 0.96
C PHE A 105 -5.88 7.51 1.00
N THR A 106 -6.76 7.64 0.01
CA THR A 106 -7.91 6.74 -0.18
C THR A 106 -7.74 5.96 -1.47
N TYR A 107 -7.77 4.64 -1.37
CA TYR A 107 -7.81 3.74 -2.52
C TYR A 107 -9.12 2.98 -2.57
N GLU A 108 -9.85 3.12 -3.67
CA GLU A 108 -11.05 2.36 -3.95
C GLU A 108 -10.86 1.43 -5.16
N PHE A 109 -11.30 0.19 -5.02
CA PHE A 109 -11.18 -0.81 -6.08
C PHE A 109 -12.46 -1.60 -6.26
N GLN A 110 -12.82 -1.85 -7.52
CA GLN A 110 -13.97 -2.66 -7.89
C GLN A 110 -13.64 -3.56 -9.09
N ASP A 111 -14.07 -4.84 -9.04
CA ASP A 111 -14.04 -5.73 -10.20
C ASP A 111 -15.35 -6.52 -10.36
N LYS A 112 -15.41 -7.34 -11.41
CA LYS A 112 -16.60 -8.17 -11.72
C LYS A 112 -16.96 -9.15 -10.61
N ALA A 113 -15.94 -9.72 -9.94
CA ALA A 113 -16.13 -10.70 -8.86
C ALA A 113 -16.74 -10.07 -7.60
N MET A 114 -16.53 -8.77 -7.41
CA MET A 114 -17.04 -8.02 -6.24
C MET A 114 -18.50 -7.57 -6.41
N LYS A 115 -19.12 -7.85 -7.55
CA LYS A 115 -20.48 -7.37 -7.89
C LYS A 115 -20.55 -5.84 -7.76
N GLU A 116 -21.37 -5.33 -6.84
CA GLU A 116 -21.52 -3.89 -6.59
C GLU A 116 -20.67 -3.39 -5.40
N LYS A 117 -19.95 -4.29 -4.73
CA LYS A 117 -19.10 -3.91 -3.59
C LYS A 117 -17.84 -3.22 -4.07
N THR A 118 -17.39 -2.24 -3.31
CA THR A 118 -16.12 -1.53 -3.53
C THR A 118 -15.20 -1.81 -2.35
N LEU A 119 -14.00 -2.28 -2.63
CA LEU A 119 -12.92 -2.30 -1.64
C LEU A 119 -12.50 -0.85 -1.40
N LYS A 120 -12.47 -0.43 -0.14
CA LYS A 120 -11.95 0.88 0.26
C LYS A 120 -10.88 0.70 1.33
N ILE A 121 -9.73 1.33 1.11
CA ILE A 121 -8.60 1.38 2.05
C ILE A 121 -8.25 2.85 2.26
N ASP A 122 -8.20 3.25 3.52
CA ASP A 122 -7.82 4.59 3.92
C ASP A 122 -6.52 4.55 4.76
N PHE A 123 -5.62 5.49 4.46
CA PHE A 123 -4.50 5.88 5.29
C PHE A 123 -4.65 7.36 5.61
N THR A 124 -4.76 7.69 6.90
CA THR A 124 -5.06 9.04 7.38
C THR A 124 -3.94 9.59 8.23
N ARG A 125 -3.87 10.92 8.35
CA ARG A 125 -2.87 11.59 9.21
C ARG A 125 -1.47 11.07 8.91
N SER A 126 -1.12 11.05 7.62
CA SER A 126 0.14 10.45 7.17
C SER A 126 1.22 11.52 7.12
N ASP A 127 2.29 11.29 7.88
CA ASP A 127 3.54 12.05 7.78
C ASP A 127 4.57 11.17 7.09
N ILE A 128 5.14 11.66 5.99
CA ILE A 128 6.07 10.89 5.15
C ILE A 128 7.31 11.73 4.87
N LEU A 129 8.46 11.14 5.09
CA LEU A 129 9.76 11.70 4.73
C LEU A 129 10.40 10.81 3.66
N ILE A 130 10.72 11.40 2.52
CA ILE A 130 11.47 10.74 1.44
C ILE A 130 12.81 11.46 1.29
N SER A 131 13.90 10.72 1.35
CA SER A 131 15.24 11.29 1.21
C SER A 131 16.01 10.65 0.07
N ASN A 132 16.86 11.48 -0.56
CA ASN A 132 17.75 11.07 -1.63
C ASN A 132 17.03 10.55 -2.89
N VAL A 133 16.16 11.39 -3.47
CA VAL A 133 15.54 11.10 -4.78
C VAL A 133 16.44 11.64 -5.87
N THR A 134 17.16 10.76 -6.57
CA THR A 134 18.13 11.16 -7.58
C THR A 134 18.30 10.13 -8.68
N ASN A 135 18.57 10.61 -9.90
CA ASN A 135 19.08 9.84 -11.04
C ASN A 135 20.43 10.37 -11.53
N ASN A 136 21.07 11.27 -10.76
CA ASN A 136 22.37 11.81 -11.09
C ASN A 136 23.49 10.82 -10.70
N ASP A 137 24.35 10.48 -11.65
CA ASP A 137 25.39 9.45 -11.49
C ASP A 137 26.38 9.73 -10.34
N LEU A 138 26.81 10.99 -10.17
CA LEU A 138 27.74 11.35 -9.10
C LEU A 138 27.09 11.18 -7.71
N SER A 139 25.86 11.64 -7.56
CA SER A 139 25.11 11.46 -6.30
C SER A 139 24.83 9.98 -5.99
N LEU A 140 24.57 9.16 -7.01
CA LEU A 140 24.37 7.72 -6.87
C LEU A 140 25.64 6.96 -6.46
N GLN A 141 26.83 7.45 -6.85
CA GLN A 141 28.12 6.91 -6.38
C GLN A 141 28.34 7.18 -4.88
N GLU A 142 27.91 8.35 -4.38
CA GLU A 142 27.99 8.68 -2.96
C GLU A 142 26.95 7.94 -2.14
N ASN A 143 25.71 7.96 -2.57
CA ASN A 143 24.59 7.26 -1.91
C ASN A 143 23.53 6.84 -2.94
N HIS A 144 23.43 5.57 -3.20
CA HIS A 144 22.46 5.01 -4.15
C HIS A 144 21.13 4.57 -3.50
N PHE A 145 20.94 4.83 -2.23
CA PHE A 145 19.71 4.46 -1.53
C PHE A 145 18.76 5.64 -1.36
N MET A 146 17.56 5.53 -1.90
CA MET A 146 16.44 6.38 -1.50
C MET A 146 15.73 5.75 -0.31
N ASN A 147 15.43 6.55 0.71
CA ASN A 147 14.71 6.10 1.88
C ASN A 147 13.33 6.76 1.96
N VAL A 148 12.34 5.99 2.38
CA VAL A 148 10.98 6.45 2.70
C VAL A 148 10.69 6.05 4.13
N SER A 149 10.37 7.02 4.99
CA SER A 149 9.89 6.80 6.35
C SER A 149 8.49 7.39 6.46
N ALA A 150 7.55 6.62 6.97
CA ALA A 150 6.17 7.07 7.08
C ALA A 150 5.54 6.64 8.41
N VAL A 151 4.76 7.55 8.98
CA VAL A 151 3.80 7.29 10.04
C VAL A 151 2.42 7.59 9.50
N SER A 152 1.47 6.69 9.71
CA SER A 152 0.10 6.83 9.21
C SER A 152 -0.89 6.06 10.09
N TYR A 153 -2.19 6.16 9.80
CA TYR A 153 -3.22 5.38 10.48
C TYR A 153 -4.06 4.62 9.46
N PHE A 154 -3.92 3.28 9.47
CA PHE A 154 -4.73 2.38 8.65
C PHE A 154 -6.18 2.39 9.14
N MET A 155 -7.11 2.71 8.22
CA MET A 155 -8.55 2.82 8.51
C MET A 155 -8.87 3.78 9.67
N ASP A 156 -8.05 4.81 9.86
CA ASP A 156 -8.11 5.79 10.96
C ASP A 156 -8.00 5.17 12.38
N LYS A 157 -7.47 3.97 12.48
CA LYS A 157 -7.41 3.18 13.74
C LYS A 157 -6.00 2.69 14.07
N GLY A 158 -5.47 1.77 13.29
CA GLY A 158 -4.18 1.17 13.57
C GLY A 158 -3.02 2.07 13.11
N ARG A 159 -2.17 2.54 14.04
CA ARG A 159 -0.96 3.27 13.68
C ARG A 159 -0.04 2.39 12.85
N VAL A 160 0.45 2.91 11.75
CA VAL A 160 1.42 2.26 10.87
C VAL A 160 2.71 3.05 10.89
N ASP A 161 3.81 2.40 11.24
CA ASP A 161 5.17 2.91 11.06
C ASP A 161 5.81 2.10 9.91
N LEU A 162 6.31 2.77 8.87
CA LEU A 162 6.82 2.14 7.66
C LEU A 162 8.15 2.74 7.25
N ASN A 163 9.13 1.88 6.94
CA ASN A 163 10.40 2.28 6.36
C ASN A 163 10.68 1.45 5.10
N ILE A 164 10.95 2.11 3.99
CA ILE A 164 11.33 1.47 2.74
C ILE A 164 12.67 2.04 2.26
N LYS A 165 13.59 1.16 1.89
CA LYS A 165 14.89 1.51 1.34
C LYS A 165 14.99 0.96 -0.07
N PHE A 166 15.02 1.85 -1.06
CA PHE A 166 15.14 1.50 -2.48
C PHE A 166 16.58 1.64 -2.96
N ASP A 167 17.11 0.63 -3.60
CA ASP A 167 18.39 0.69 -4.28
C ASP A 167 18.17 1.24 -5.71
N LEU A 168 18.51 2.52 -5.92
CA LEU A 168 18.27 3.24 -7.18
C LEU A 168 19.14 2.74 -8.34
N THR A 169 20.26 2.06 -8.05
CA THR A 169 21.20 1.54 -9.06
C THR A 169 20.95 0.10 -9.45
N ASN A 170 20.22 -0.64 -8.60
CA ASN A 170 20.01 -2.07 -8.80
C ASN A 170 19.08 -2.35 -9.99
N LYS A 171 19.57 -3.04 -11.00
CA LYS A 171 18.80 -3.39 -12.21
C LYS A 171 17.63 -4.35 -11.94
N ASN A 172 17.68 -5.08 -10.84
CA ASN A 172 16.58 -5.94 -10.40
C ASN A 172 15.57 -5.23 -9.48
N GLU A 173 15.65 -3.88 -9.38
CA GLU A 173 14.69 -3.08 -8.60
C GLU A 173 14.62 -3.49 -7.12
N TYR A 174 15.77 -3.75 -6.51
CA TYR A 174 15.85 -4.23 -5.13
C TYR A 174 15.41 -3.16 -4.12
N PHE A 175 14.58 -3.57 -3.16
CA PHE A 175 14.22 -2.74 -2.03
C PHE A 175 13.93 -3.57 -0.77
N ILE A 176 14.02 -2.92 0.39
CA ILE A 176 13.77 -3.51 1.69
C ILE A 176 12.60 -2.76 2.33
N VAL A 177 11.69 -3.49 2.95
CA VAL A 177 10.54 -2.94 3.66
C VAL A 177 10.55 -3.44 5.11
N ASN A 178 10.46 -2.49 6.05
CA ASN A 178 10.25 -2.75 7.46
C ASN A 178 9.02 -1.98 7.91
N GLY A 179 8.18 -2.56 8.74
CA GLY A 179 7.05 -1.82 9.26
C GLY A 179 6.40 -2.47 10.46
N HIS A 180 5.61 -1.65 11.12
CA HIS A 180 4.82 -2.01 12.28
C HIS A 180 3.40 -1.48 12.13
N LEU A 181 2.40 -2.34 12.39
CA LEU A 181 1.02 -1.93 12.60
C LEU A 181 0.70 -2.10 14.07
N GLY A 182 0.30 -1.02 14.73
CA GLY A 182 -0.09 -0.99 16.13
C GLY A 182 -1.42 -1.69 16.42
N GLN A 183 -1.90 -1.52 17.64
CA GLN A 183 -3.13 -2.15 18.10
C GLN A 183 -4.37 -1.63 17.37
N MET A 184 -5.27 -2.55 17.03
CA MET A 184 -6.60 -2.23 16.52
C MET A 184 -7.57 -3.42 16.73
N ALA A 185 -8.88 -3.20 16.62
CA ALA A 185 -9.81 -4.30 16.55
C ALA A 185 -9.80 -4.91 15.13
N PHE A 186 -9.98 -6.23 15.02
CA PHE A 186 -10.16 -6.84 13.70
C PHE A 186 -11.38 -6.29 12.96
N SER A 187 -12.42 -5.91 13.70
CA SER A 187 -13.64 -5.28 13.14
C SER A 187 -13.38 -3.98 12.41
N ASP A 188 -12.31 -3.24 12.76
CA ASP A 188 -11.95 -1.98 12.10
C ASP A 188 -11.56 -2.20 10.62
N ALA A 189 -11.09 -3.41 10.27
CA ALA A 189 -10.78 -3.80 8.89
C ALA A 189 -12.00 -4.42 8.14
N ASN A 190 -13.19 -4.43 8.73
CA ASN A 190 -14.35 -5.11 8.15
C ASN A 190 -14.84 -4.51 6.84
N SER A 191 -14.65 -3.21 6.59
CA SER A 191 -14.93 -2.59 5.29
C SER A 191 -14.10 -3.22 4.16
N VAL A 192 -12.83 -3.50 4.44
CA VAL A 192 -11.92 -4.19 3.51
C VAL A 192 -12.32 -5.66 3.34
N VAL A 193 -12.49 -6.37 4.45
CA VAL A 193 -12.74 -7.82 4.44
C VAL A 193 -14.07 -8.18 3.78
N LYS A 194 -15.15 -7.44 4.08
CA LYS A 194 -16.49 -7.65 3.48
C LYS A 194 -16.51 -7.43 1.96
N SER A 195 -15.60 -6.60 1.46
CA SER A 195 -15.47 -6.35 0.04
C SER A 195 -14.75 -7.49 -0.69
N LEU A 196 -13.86 -8.20 -0.02
CA LEU A 196 -13.06 -9.29 -0.58
C LEU A 196 -13.74 -10.66 -0.46
N ALA A 197 -14.53 -10.86 0.61
CA ALA A 197 -15.19 -12.13 0.88
C ALA A 197 -16.50 -11.90 1.66
N PRO A 198 -17.48 -12.81 1.58
CA PRO A 198 -18.73 -12.70 2.31
C PRO A 198 -18.56 -13.06 3.81
N VAL A 199 -17.56 -12.48 4.44
CA VAL A 199 -17.23 -12.70 5.86
C VAL A 199 -16.96 -11.39 6.58
N MET A 200 -17.07 -11.41 7.89
CA MET A 200 -16.68 -10.30 8.77
C MET A 200 -16.06 -10.83 10.06
N PHE A 201 -15.16 -10.06 10.63
CA PHE A 201 -14.72 -10.28 12.00
C PHE A 201 -15.79 -9.79 12.97
N VAL A 202 -16.21 -10.63 13.87
CA VAL A 202 -17.16 -10.29 14.95
C VAL A 202 -16.45 -10.04 16.26
N GLU A 203 -15.27 -10.67 16.45
CA GLU A 203 -14.40 -10.51 17.60
C GLU A 203 -12.94 -10.59 17.16
N GLY A 204 -12.07 -10.13 18.03
CA GLY A 204 -10.62 -10.23 17.91
C GLY A 204 -9.91 -8.90 18.01
N LYS A 205 -8.70 -8.97 18.57
CA LYS A 205 -7.82 -7.84 18.76
C LYS A 205 -6.46 -8.11 18.09
N VAL A 206 -6.04 -7.19 17.25
CA VAL A 206 -4.66 -7.07 16.80
C VAL A 206 -3.88 -6.38 17.91
N HIS A 207 -2.82 -7.00 18.40
CA HIS A 207 -1.90 -6.41 19.39
C HIS A 207 -0.71 -5.74 18.72
N GLY A 208 -0.34 -6.21 17.54
CA GLY A 208 0.71 -5.64 16.70
C GLY A 208 1.04 -6.57 15.52
N VAL A 209 1.54 -5.97 14.45
CA VAL A 209 2.09 -6.70 13.30
C VAL A 209 3.44 -6.09 12.97
N ASP A 210 4.51 -6.85 13.17
CA ASP A 210 5.85 -6.48 12.74
C ASP A 210 6.19 -7.24 11.48
N PHE A 211 6.72 -6.57 10.46
CA PHE A 211 7.09 -7.21 9.21
C PHE A 211 8.39 -6.65 8.65
N ASN A 212 9.16 -7.57 8.08
CA ASN A 212 10.40 -7.27 7.37
C ASN A 212 10.47 -8.14 6.13
N PHE A 213 10.69 -7.54 4.97
CA PHE A 213 10.91 -8.28 3.73
C PHE A 213 11.81 -7.55 2.74
N LYS A 214 12.48 -8.33 1.91
CA LYS A 214 13.22 -7.88 0.73
C LYS A 214 12.39 -8.17 -0.51
N ALA A 215 12.47 -7.27 -1.47
CA ALA A 215 11.72 -7.40 -2.72
C ALA A 215 12.54 -6.94 -3.91
N ASN A 216 12.18 -7.42 -5.09
CA ASN A 216 12.75 -7.01 -6.36
C ASN A 216 11.68 -7.09 -7.48
N ASN A 217 12.07 -6.90 -8.74
CA ASN A 217 11.18 -6.98 -9.89
C ASN A 217 10.62 -8.38 -10.20
N TYR A 218 10.86 -9.37 -9.33
CA TYR A 218 10.38 -10.74 -9.46
C TYR A 218 9.57 -11.21 -8.26
N LYS A 219 10.13 -11.13 -7.05
CA LYS A 219 9.49 -11.64 -5.83
C LYS A 219 9.87 -10.86 -4.58
N SER A 220 9.00 -10.95 -3.57
CA SER A 220 9.29 -10.55 -2.19
C SER A 220 9.42 -11.76 -1.29
N THR A 221 10.32 -11.68 -0.30
CA THR A 221 10.54 -12.73 0.70
C THR A 221 10.85 -12.09 2.05
N GLY A 222 10.26 -12.62 3.11
CA GLY A 222 10.48 -12.11 4.45
C GLY A 222 9.62 -12.77 5.51
N LEU A 223 9.52 -12.13 6.66
CA LEU A 223 8.82 -12.63 7.83
C LEU A 223 7.82 -11.59 8.35
N MET A 224 6.83 -12.10 9.09
CA MET A 224 5.81 -11.29 9.74
C MET A 224 5.48 -11.88 11.10
N ASP A 225 5.64 -11.09 12.14
CA ASP A 225 5.19 -11.41 13.49
C ASP A 225 3.85 -10.75 13.75
N PHE A 226 2.79 -11.53 13.64
CA PHE A 226 1.42 -11.08 13.79
C PHE A 226 0.85 -11.52 15.13
N HIS A 227 0.79 -10.59 16.08
CA HIS A 227 0.27 -10.81 17.43
C HIS A 227 -1.22 -10.47 17.49
N TYR A 228 -2.04 -11.45 17.84
CA TYR A 228 -3.49 -11.24 17.94
C TYR A 228 -4.15 -12.23 18.89
N SER A 229 -5.37 -11.90 19.32
CA SER A 229 -6.20 -12.75 20.16
C SER A 229 -7.67 -12.73 19.78
N ASP A 230 -8.36 -13.81 20.17
CA ASP A 230 -9.81 -13.97 20.22
C ASP A 230 -10.51 -13.75 18.88
N VAL A 231 -9.82 -14.12 17.77
CA VAL A 231 -10.37 -13.98 16.42
C VAL A 231 -11.57 -14.88 16.21
N ARG A 232 -12.67 -14.27 15.80
CA ARG A 232 -13.88 -14.96 15.38
C ARG A 232 -14.47 -14.32 14.12
N LEU A 233 -14.78 -15.16 13.15
CA LEU A 233 -15.39 -14.78 11.88
C LEU A 233 -16.86 -15.17 11.85
N SER A 234 -17.65 -14.37 11.14
CA SER A 234 -19.02 -14.73 10.75
C SER A 234 -19.17 -14.61 9.23
N VAL A 235 -19.90 -15.54 8.63
CA VAL A 235 -20.25 -15.47 7.20
C VAL A 235 -21.46 -14.57 7.02
N LEU A 236 -21.35 -13.61 6.12
CA LEU A 236 -22.44 -12.72 5.77
C LEU A 236 -23.52 -13.47 4.98
N LYS A 237 -24.78 -13.18 5.29
CA LYS A 237 -25.92 -13.71 4.54
C LYS A 237 -26.01 -12.93 3.21
N GLU A 238 -25.66 -13.54 2.10
CA GLU A 238 -26.09 -13.08 0.78
C GLU A 238 -27.43 -13.74 0.44
N ASP A 239 -28.37 -13.00 -0.14
CA ASP A 239 -29.78 -13.32 -0.38
C ASP A 239 -30.23 -14.80 -0.47
N SER A 240 -31.25 -15.04 0.26
CA SER A 240 -32.38 -16.00 0.34
C SER A 240 -32.36 -17.39 -0.31
N LYS A 241 -31.49 -17.76 -1.23
CA LYS A 241 -31.51 -19.09 -1.88
C LYS A 241 -30.52 -20.15 -1.35
N GLN A 242 -29.57 -19.78 -0.48
CA GLN A 242 -28.61 -20.74 0.13
C GLN A 242 -28.63 -20.75 1.66
N ARG A 243 -29.80 -20.69 2.27
CA ARG A 243 -29.98 -20.56 3.73
C ARG A 243 -29.44 -21.71 4.60
N LYS A 244 -29.16 -22.90 4.04
CA LYS A 244 -28.94 -24.11 4.86
C LYS A 244 -27.51 -24.34 5.37
N ASN A 245 -26.46 -23.66 4.84
CA ASN A 245 -25.07 -24.04 5.13
C ASN A 245 -24.18 -22.95 5.77
N LYS A 246 -24.71 -21.81 6.20
CA LYS A 246 -23.89 -20.66 6.66
C LYS A 246 -23.30 -20.80 8.09
N PRO A 247 -23.98 -21.35 9.09
CA PRO A 247 -23.37 -21.63 10.38
C PRO A 247 -22.21 -22.63 10.27
N VAL A 248 -22.37 -23.65 9.42
CA VAL A 248 -21.34 -24.67 9.16
C VAL A 248 -20.12 -24.04 8.46
N LEU A 249 -20.32 -23.15 7.49
CA LEU A 249 -19.22 -22.45 6.83
C LEU A 249 -18.46 -21.53 7.79
N SER A 250 -19.16 -20.78 8.66
CA SER A 250 -18.53 -19.97 9.72
C SER A 250 -17.73 -20.85 10.68
N MET A 251 -18.25 -22.01 11.06
CA MET A 251 -17.55 -22.97 11.92
C MET A 251 -16.30 -23.54 11.23
N LEU A 252 -16.37 -23.88 9.94
CA LEU A 252 -15.22 -24.36 9.17
C LEU A 252 -14.15 -23.28 9.05
N LEU A 253 -14.52 -22.04 8.75
CA LEU A 253 -13.58 -20.93 8.66
C LEU A 253 -12.90 -20.66 10.01
N ASN A 254 -13.65 -20.69 11.12
CA ASN A 254 -13.08 -20.52 12.46
C ASN A 254 -12.17 -21.69 12.87
N ASN A 255 -12.36 -22.89 12.30
CA ASN A 255 -11.45 -24.02 12.51
C ASN A 255 -10.19 -23.94 11.64
N LEU A 256 -10.23 -23.23 10.49
CA LEU A 256 -9.08 -23.02 9.63
C LEU A 256 -8.18 -21.87 10.08
N ILE A 257 -8.73 -20.94 10.85
CA ILE A 257 -8.03 -19.77 11.36
C ILE A 257 -7.73 -19.95 12.84
N LYS A 258 -6.48 -19.72 13.23
CA LYS A 258 -6.07 -19.73 14.63
C LYS A 258 -6.77 -18.60 15.38
N LYS A 259 -7.40 -18.92 16.53
CA LYS A 259 -8.05 -17.91 17.39
C LYS A 259 -7.05 -16.91 17.99
N ASN A 260 -5.85 -17.37 18.27
CA ASN A 260 -4.81 -16.61 18.95
C ASN A 260 -3.44 -16.88 18.32
N ASN A 261 -2.60 -15.86 18.26
CA ASN A 261 -1.19 -15.99 17.93
C ASN A 261 -0.40 -15.14 18.93
N LYS A 262 -0.27 -15.66 20.16
CA LYS A 262 0.39 -14.96 21.28
C LYS A 262 1.87 -15.32 21.31
N PRO A 263 2.79 -14.33 21.45
CA PRO A 263 4.21 -14.59 21.65
C PRO A 263 4.46 -15.51 22.85
N ASN A 264 5.60 -16.15 22.87
CA ASN A 264 6.02 -17.03 23.96
C ASN A 264 5.09 -18.20 24.26
N THR A 265 4.32 -18.65 23.28
CA THR A 265 3.52 -19.87 23.36
C THR A 265 3.98 -20.90 22.33
N ASN A 266 3.89 -22.19 22.65
CA ASN A 266 4.26 -23.28 21.75
C ASN A 266 3.43 -23.30 20.44
N LYS A 267 2.35 -22.50 20.38
CA LYS A 267 1.48 -22.36 19.22
C LYS A 267 1.74 -21.08 18.44
N TYR A 268 2.71 -20.26 18.84
CA TYR A 268 3.08 -19.07 18.11
C TYR A 268 3.58 -19.41 16.70
N LYS A 269 3.20 -18.60 15.73
CA LYS A 269 3.57 -18.81 14.34
C LYS A 269 3.96 -17.48 13.69
N THR A 270 5.21 -17.38 13.31
CA THR A 270 5.70 -16.32 12.42
C THR A 270 5.19 -16.57 11.01
N GLY A 271 4.61 -15.58 10.39
CA GLY A 271 4.15 -15.61 9.02
C GLY A 271 5.31 -15.54 8.04
N ILE A 272 5.17 -16.22 6.92
CA ILE A 272 6.12 -16.16 5.82
C ILE A 272 5.57 -15.21 4.77
N ILE A 273 6.34 -14.18 4.46
CA ILE A 273 6.08 -13.30 3.34
C ILE A 273 6.71 -13.93 2.10
N ASN A 274 5.89 -14.20 1.09
CA ASN A 274 6.33 -14.71 -0.20
C ASN A 274 5.28 -14.34 -1.25
N ALA A 275 5.61 -13.39 -2.12
CA ALA A 275 4.72 -12.96 -3.18
C ALA A 275 5.50 -12.68 -4.47
N HIS A 276 4.89 -12.97 -5.61
CA HIS A 276 5.44 -12.63 -6.91
C HIS A 276 4.98 -11.25 -7.36
N PHE A 277 5.90 -10.48 -7.95
CA PHE A 277 5.58 -9.21 -8.56
C PHE A 277 4.81 -9.43 -9.86
N ASN A 278 3.63 -8.82 -9.95
CA ASN A 278 2.88 -8.74 -11.21
C ASN A 278 3.19 -7.41 -11.88
N GLN A 279 3.97 -7.44 -12.95
CA GLN A 279 4.41 -6.25 -13.70
C GLN A 279 3.26 -5.40 -14.27
N LYS A 280 2.04 -5.94 -14.35
CA LYS A 280 0.84 -5.21 -14.77
C LYS A 280 0.12 -4.51 -13.62
N LYS A 281 0.67 -4.57 -12.40
CA LYS A 281 0.13 -3.98 -11.18
C LYS A 281 1.10 -2.96 -10.59
N SER A 282 0.56 -2.02 -9.80
CA SER A 282 1.39 -1.02 -9.11
C SER A 282 2.22 -1.63 -7.98
N ILE A 283 3.22 -0.88 -7.50
CA ILE A 283 3.99 -1.22 -6.30
C ILE A 283 3.08 -1.39 -5.08
N PHE A 284 2.00 -0.61 -4.94
CA PHE A 284 1.03 -0.75 -3.83
C PHE A 284 0.36 -2.13 -3.84
N ASN A 285 0.01 -2.65 -5.03
CA ASN A 285 -0.49 -4.02 -5.13
C ASN A 285 0.56 -5.03 -4.70
N TYR A 286 1.83 -4.83 -5.07
CA TYR A 286 2.92 -5.72 -4.70
C TYR A 286 3.15 -5.74 -3.18
N LEU A 287 3.22 -4.57 -2.55
CA LEU A 287 3.31 -4.45 -1.09
C LEU A 287 2.12 -5.14 -0.41
N TRP A 288 0.90 -4.90 -0.90
CA TRP A 288 -0.30 -5.57 -0.39
C TRP A 288 -0.25 -7.10 -0.51
N GLN A 289 0.16 -7.65 -1.66
CA GLN A 289 0.29 -9.10 -1.84
C GLN A 289 1.36 -9.69 -0.91
N SER A 290 2.46 -8.96 -0.69
CA SER A 290 3.51 -9.34 0.24
C SER A 290 2.98 -9.44 1.66
N LEU A 291 2.36 -8.37 2.17
CA LEU A 291 1.75 -8.34 3.51
C LEU A 291 0.64 -9.38 3.66
N LYS A 292 -0.24 -9.48 2.67
CA LYS A 292 -1.31 -10.48 2.64
C LYS A 292 -0.78 -11.90 2.77
N SER A 293 0.33 -12.25 2.09
CA SER A 293 0.91 -13.58 2.18
C SER A 293 1.40 -13.90 3.60
N GLY A 294 2.02 -12.93 4.29
CA GLY A 294 2.44 -13.02 5.68
C GLY A 294 1.27 -13.19 6.65
N LEU A 295 0.23 -12.37 6.49
CA LEU A 295 -0.99 -12.44 7.28
C LEU A 295 -1.66 -13.82 7.18
N PHE A 296 -1.90 -14.31 5.96
CA PHE A 296 -2.51 -15.63 5.76
C PHE A 296 -1.63 -16.77 6.29
N SER A 297 -0.31 -16.65 6.11
CA SER A 297 0.63 -17.63 6.67
C SER A 297 0.53 -17.70 8.20
N SER A 298 0.40 -16.56 8.90
CA SER A 298 0.26 -16.49 10.36
C SER A 298 -1.09 -17.02 10.85
N LEU A 299 -2.17 -16.67 10.15
CA LEU A 299 -3.55 -17.02 10.53
C LEU A 299 -3.87 -18.50 10.31
N SER A 300 -3.22 -19.18 9.36
CA SER A 300 -3.58 -20.55 8.99
C SER A 300 -3.10 -21.59 9.99
N HIS A 301 -3.91 -22.62 10.21
CA HIS A 301 -3.53 -23.81 11.00
C HIS A 301 -2.55 -24.74 10.28
N SER A 302 -2.30 -24.55 8.98
CA SER A 302 -1.47 -25.51 8.22
C SER A 302 -0.07 -25.59 8.82
N LYS A 303 0.31 -26.80 9.24
CA LYS A 303 1.67 -27.13 9.62
C LYS A 303 2.56 -26.95 8.40
N ARG A 304 3.75 -26.36 8.55
CA ARG A 304 4.83 -26.50 7.55
C ARG A 304 4.99 -28.00 7.23
N LYS A 305 4.79 -28.40 5.97
CA LYS A 305 5.42 -29.59 5.44
C LYS A 305 6.87 -29.27 5.16
#